data_f1d76798ab145ba58189894448484647
#
_entry.id   f1d76798ab145ba58189894448484647
#
_cell.length_a   1.000
_cell.length_b   1.000
_cell.length_c   1.000
_cell.angle_alpha   90.00
_cell.angle_beta   90.00
_cell.angle_gamma   90.00
#
_symmetry.space_group_name_H-M   'P 1'
#
loop_
_entity.id
_entity.type
_entity.pdbx_description
1 polymer ?
#
loop_
_entity_poly.entity_id
_entity_poly.type
_entity_poly.pdbx_seq_one_letter_code
_entity_poly.pdbx_strand_id
1 'polypeptide(L)'
;MLFEEHVQENRSYFLDKVEEISRKLMIAPEWLMAVMYKESKLNHKAVNSTTGATGLIQFMPATAQSLETSTTALKYMSNIEQLDYVYKYYRPYISKLNSYPDLYLATFFPVALGKSDSFVMQTSSLPASTVARQNPAIDLNKDGKITVGEFKEYCYKQFDTATQNILKKKVWTGN
;
A
#
# COMPACT_ATOMS: atom_id res chain seq x y z
N MET A 1 7.21 16.20 -2.29
CA MET A 1 6.66 14.81 -2.40
C MET A 1 5.23 14.79 -1.85
N LEU A 2 4.31 13.97 -2.40
CA LEU A 2 2.94 13.91 -1.90
C LEU A 2 2.90 13.59 -0.40
N PHE A 3 2.08 14.33 0.36
CA PHE A 3 1.83 14.10 1.79
C PHE A 3 3.03 14.26 2.72
N GLU A 4 4.13 14.84 2.27
CA GLU A 4 5.35 15.01 3.08
C GLU A 4 5.13 15.82 4.36
N GLU A 5 4.12 16.68 4.39
CA GLU A 5 3.72 17.47 5.56
C GLU A 5 3.24 16.59 6.72
N HIS A 6 2.84 15.35 6.45
CA HIS A 6 2.41 14.39 7.47
C HIS A 6 3.57 13.57 8.09
N VAL A 7 4.79 13.71 7.55
CA VAL A 7 5.97 13.05 8.14
C VAL A 7 6.39 13.81 9.40
N GLN A 8 6.16 13.20 10.55
CA GLN A 8 6.34 13.85 11.86
C GLN A 8 7.79 13.87 12.35
N GLU A 9 8.57 12.87 12.01
CA GLU A 9 9.94 12.68 12.49
C GLU A 9 10.89 12.49 11.32
N ASN A 10 12.12 13.04 11.42
CA ASN A 10 13.22 12.80 10.47
C ASN A 10 12.86 13.07 9.00
N ARG A 11 12.02 14.07 8.73
CA ARG A 11 11.41 14.27 7.40
C ARG A 11 12.39 14.15 6.24
N SER A 12 13.50 14.91 6.26
CA SER A 12 14.47 14.89 5.14
C SER A 12 15.01 13.49 4.89
N TYR A 13 15.53 12.83 5.92
CA TYR A 13 16.09 11.48 5.81
C TYR A 13 15.01 10.44 5.43
N PHE A 14 13.79 10.62 5.89
CA PHE A 14 12.67 9.77 5.51
C PHE A 14 12.37 9.88 4.00
N LEU A 15 12.29 11.09 3.47
CA LEU A 15 12.03 11.34 2.05
C LEU A 15 13.17 10.81 1.17
N ASP A 16 14.43 11.04 1.56
CA ASP A 16 15.61 10.48 0.88
C ASP A 16 15.53 8.94 0.83
N LYS A 17 15.13 8.32 1.93
CA LYS A 17 14.97 6.87 2.00
C LYS A 17 13.80 6.36 1.15
N VAL A 18 12.68 7.09 1.11
CA VAL A 18 11.55 6.78 0.22
C VAL A 18 11.99 6.81 -1.23
N GLU A 19 12.76 7.82 -1.66
CA GLU A 19 13.32 7.88 -3.01
C GLU A 19 14.25 6.70 -3.31
N GLU A 20 15.15 6.37 -2.36
CA GLU A 20 16.06 5.23 -2.49
C GLU A 20 15.32 3.92 -2.74
N ILE A 21 14.36 3.59 -1.86
CA ILE A 21 13.62 2.32 -1.96
C ILE A 21 12.68 2.31 -3.16
N SER A 22 12.08 3.44 -3.52
CA SER A 22 11.22 3.55 -4.71
C SER A 22 12.02 3.29 -5.99
N ARG A 23 13.24 3.80 -6.08
CA ARG A 23 14.17 3.50 -7.20
C ARG A 23 14.48 2.00 -7.27
N LYS A 24 14.78 1.36 -6.13
CA LYS A 24 15.04 -0.08 -6.06
C LYS A 24 13.81 -0.91 -6.44
N LEU A 25 12.61 -0.43 -6.15
CA LEU A 25 11.35 -1.07 -6.51
C LEU A 25 10.88 -0.72 -7.94
N MET A 26 11.57 0.20 -8.62
CA MET A 26 11.19 0.73 -9.95
C MET A 26 9.78 1.35 -9.97
N ILE A 27 9.41 2.05 -8.92
CA ILE A 27 8.12 2.74 -8.76
C ILE A 27 8.31 4.24 -8.54
N ALA A 28 7.26 5.02 -8.77
CA ALA A 28 7.27 6.43 -8.39
C ALA A 28 7.20 6.58 -6.85
N PRO A 29 8.01 7.45 -6.23
CA PRO A 29 7.98 7.67 -4.78
C PRO A 29 6.62 8.18 -4.28
N GLU A 30 5.88 8.93 -5.10
CA GLU A 30 4.51 9.37 -4.81
C GLU A 30 3.54 8.22 -4.57
N TRP A 31 3.72 7.09 -5.26
CA TRP A 31 2.89 5.90 -5.05
C TRP A 31 3.08 5.32 -3.66
N LEU A 32 4.33 5.22 -3.22
CA LEU A 32 4.66 4.70 -1.90
C LEU A 32 4.15 5.62 -0.79
N MET A 33 4.33 6.94 -0.97
CA MET A 33 3.81 7.95 -0.04
C MET A 33 2.28 7.89 0.06
N ALA A 34 1.58 7.73 -1.08
CA ALA A 34 0.12 7.63 -1.09
C ALA A 34 -0.39 6.37 -0.38
N VAL A 35 0.25 5.21 -0.58
CA VAL A 35 -0.11 3.98 0.15
C VAL A 35 0.11 4.16 1.64
N MET A 36 1.28 4.63 2.06
CA MET A 36 1.58 4.85 3.48
C MET A 36 0.64 5.90 4.12
N TYR A 37 0.27 6.93 3.36
CA TYR A 37 -0.70 7.92 3.82
C TYR A 37 -2.09 7.30 4.01
N LYS A 38 -2.55 6.46 3.09
CA LYS A 38 -3.86 5.79 3.20
C LYS A 38 -3.88 4.80 4.36
N GLU A 39 -2.82 4.05 4.56
CA GLU A 39 -2.75 3.01 5.59
C GLU A 39 -2.60 3.58 7.01
N SER A 40 -1.72 4.55 7.21
CA SER A 40 -1.32 5.00 8.54
C SER A 40 -1.26 6.51 8.72
N LYS A 41 -1.58 7.32 7.70
CA LYS A 41 -1.29 8.75 7.67
C LYS A 41 0.20 9.04 7.89
N LEU A 42 1.07 8.16 7.37
CA LEU A 42 2.53 8.22 7.54
C LEU A 42 2.99 8.10 9.02
N ASN A 43 2.12 7.58 9.88
CA ASN A 43 2.44 7.31 11.27
C ASN A 43 2.98 5.88 11.42
N HIS A 44 4.30 5.76 11.56
CA HIS A 44 4.97 4.46 11.74
C HIS A 44 4.60 3.74 13.05
N LYS A 45 3.99 4.44 14.01
CA LYS A 45 3.52 3.88 15.30
C LYS A 45 2.02 3.52 15.29
N ALA A 46 1.33 3.72 14.16
CA ALA A 46 -0.09 3.42 14.06
C ALA A 46 -0.36 1.94 14.29
N VAL A 47 -1.35 1.64 15.13
CA VAL A 47 -1.80 0.27 15.42
C VAL A 47 -3.31 0.19 15.24
N ASN A 48 -3.76 -0.77 14.45
CA ASN A 48 -5.17 -1.13 14.39
C ASN A 48 -5.50 -2.05 15.57
N SER A 49 -6.33 -1.58 16.50
CA SER A 49 -6.66 -2.32 17.73
C SER A 49 -7.44 -3.63 17.48
N THR A 50 -8.12 -3.73 16.34
CA THR A 50 -8.90 -4.92 15.97
C THR A 50 -8.03 -6.00 15.35
N THR A 51 -7.13 -5.63 14.42
CA THR A 51 -6.35 -6.58 13.62
C THR A 51 -4.91 -6.75 14.10
N GLY A 52 -4.41 -5.79 14.89
CA GLY A 52 -3.00 -5.70 15.28
C GLY A 52 -2.08 -5.20 14.16
N ALA A 53 -2.63 -4.82 13.00
CA ALA A 53 -1.85 -4.23 11.92
C ALA A 53 -1.10 -2.99 12.40
N THR A 54 0.18 -2.87 12.09
CA THR A 54 1.09 -1.87 12.66
C THR A 54 1.95 -1.19 11.60
N GLY A 55 2.12 0.11 11.75
CA GLY A 55 3.13 0.88 11.04
C GLY A 55 2.71 1.43 9.69
N LEU A 56 3.71 1.88 8.93
CA LEU A 56 3.56 2.68 7.71
C LEU A 56 2.59 2.09 6.68
N ILE A 57 2.67 0.79 6.41
CA ILE A 57 1.79 0.08 5.48
C ILE A 57 0.85 -0.90 6.18
N GLN A 58 0.68 -0.77 7.50
CA GLN A 58 -0.19 -1.62 8.31
C GLN A 58 0.16 -3.10 8.17
N PHE A 59 1.39 -3.44 8.53
CA PHE A 59 1.86 -4.82 8.55
C PHE A 59 0.99 -5.67 9.48
N MET A 60 0.38 -6.71 8.93
CA MET A 60 -0.32 -7.72 9.74
C MET A 60 0.70 -8.54 10.56
N PRO A 61 0.30 -9.08 11.74
CA PRO A 61 1.21 -9.88 12.56
C PRO A 61 1.90 -11.02 11.82
N ALA A 62 1.17 -11.77 10.99
CA ALA A 62 1.73 -12.86 10.20
C ALA A 62 2.73 -12.34 9.13
N THR A 63 2.45 -11.19 8.54
CA THR A 63 3.35 -10.55 7.57
C THR A 63 4.64 -10.11 8.25
N ALA A 64 4.56 -9.46 9.42
CA ALA A 64 5.73 -9.06 10.19
C ALA A 64 6.61 -10.28 10.52
N GLN A 65 6.00 -11.38 10.95
CA GLN A 65 6.70 -12.62 11.23
C GLN A 65 7.41 -13.19 9.99
N SER A 66 6.76 -13.17 8.84
CA SER A 66 7.36 -13.63 7.56
C SER A 66 8.54 -12.76 7.11
N LEU A 67 8.61 -11.52 7.58
CA LEU A 67 9.72 -10.59 7.36
C LEU A 67 10.78 -10.65 8.47
N GLU A 68 10.72 -11.66 9.32
CA GLU A 68 11.66 -11.88 10.44
C GLU A 68 11.65 -10.74 11.48
N THR A 69 10.47 -10.18 11.72
CA THR A 69 10.23 -9.15 12.74
C THR A 69 8.91 -9.41 13.47
N SER A 70 8.42 -8.42 14.21
CA SER A 70 7.13 -8.48 14.89
C SER A 70 6.45 -7.10 14.84
N THR A 71 5.14 -7.08 15.03
CA THR A 71 4.40 -5.80 15.12
C THR A 71 4.87 -4.96 16.31
N THR A 72 5.29 -5.58 17.41
CA THR A 72 5.90 -4.89 18.55
C THR A 72 7.22 -4.25 18.15
N ALA A 73 8.12 -4.97 17.48
CA ALA A 73 9.40 -4.43 17.01
C ALA A 73 9.19 -3.28 16.01
N LEU A 74 8.27 -3.45 15.04
CA LEU A 74 7.91 -2.40 14.08
C LEU A 74 7.46 -1.12 14.77
N LYS A 75 6.63 -1.20 15.80
CA LYS A 75 6.13 -0.05 16.55
C LYS A 75 7.25 0.76 17.23
N TYR A 76 8.32 0.09 17.68
CA TYR A 76 9.44 0.73 18.36
C TYR A 76 10.58 1.17 17.44
N MET A 77 10.55 0.76 16.16
CA MET A 77 11.49 1.24 15.16
C MET A 77 11.26 2.72 14.84
N SER A 78 12.30 3.42 14.39
CA SER A 78 12.13 4.71 13.71
C SER A 78 11.35 4.54 12.39
N ASN A 79 10.79 5.63 11.89
CA ASN A 79 10.14 5.63 10.58
C ASN A 79 11.11 5.24 9.44
N ILE A 80 12.39 5.58 9.58
CA ILE A 80 13.43 5.25 8.59
C ILE A 80 13.75 3.75 8.61
N GLU A 81 13.96 3.16 9.79
CA GLU A 81 14.19 1.71 9.93
C GLU A 81 12.99 0.90 9.42
N GLN A 82 11.78 1.37 9.66
CA GLN A 82 10.58 0.68 9.19
C GLN A 82 10.48 0.66 7.66
N LEU A 83 11.03 1.65 6.95
CA LEU A 83 11.11 1.66 5.48
C LEU A 83 11.93 0.48 4.90
N ASP A 84 12.89 -0.06 5.63
CA ASP A 84 13.61 -1.26 5.18
C ASP A 84 12.68 -2.48 5.11
N TYR A 85 11.72 -2.58 6.03
CA TYR A 85 10.68 -3.61 6.00
C TYR A 85 9.61 -3.35 4.94
N VAL A 86 9.29 -2.10 4.66
CA VAL A 86 8.46 -1.72 3.52
C VAL A 86 9.09 -2.19 2.21
N TYR A 87 10.39 -1.95 2.01
CA TYR A 87 11.13 -2.46 0.87
C TYR A 87 11.11 -3.99 0.80
N LYS A 88 11.40 -4.68 1.91
CA LYS A 88 11.38 -6.16 1.97
C LYS A 88 10.01 -6.71 1.59
N TYR A 89 8.93 -6.06 2.00
CA TYR A 89 7.57 -6.45 1.68
C TYR A 89 7.28 -6.39 0.18
N TYR A 90 7.63 -5.28 -0.49
CA TYR A 90 7.31 -5.08 -1.91
C TYR A 90 8.28 -5.75 -2.88
N ARG A 91 9.51 -6.01 -2.45
CA ARG A 91 10.55 -6.59 -3.32
C ARG A 91 10.11 -7.81 -4.13
N PRO A 92 9.35 -8.78 -3.60
CA PRO A 92 8.91 -9.94 -4.37
C PRO A 92 7.94 -9.60 -5.51
N TYR A 93 7.34 -8.42 -5.48
CA TYR A 93 6.31 -7.99 -6.43
C TYR A 93 6.81 -7.05 -7.54
N ILE A 94 8.11 -6.71 -7.56
CA ILE A 94 8.68 -5.65 -8.44
C ILE A 94 8.20 -5.77 -9.89
N SER A 95 8.20 -6.97 -10.47
CA SER A 95 7.81 -7.19 -11.87
C SER A 95 6.32 -6.91 -12.17
N LYS A 96 5.51 -6.74 -11.13
CA LYS A 96 4.05 -6.53 -11.24
C LYS A 96 3.60 -5.15 -10.77
N LEU A 97 4.51 -4.31 -10.27
CA LEU A 97 4.20 -2.98 -9.75
C LEU A 97 4.25 -1.94 -10.88
N ASN A 98 3.25 -1.91 -11.74
CA ASN A 98 3.21 -1.06 -12.93
C ASN A 98 2.39 0.22 -12.78
N SER A 99 1.68 0.37 -11.66
CA SER A 99 0.81 1.51 -11.37
C SER A 99 0.63 1.69 -9.86
N TYR A 100 0.12 2.86 -9.45
CA TYR A 100 -0.26 3.08 -8.06
C TYR A 100 -1.27 2.04 -7.54
N PRO A 101 -2.35 1.70 -8.29
CA PRO A 101 -3.24 0.62 -7.87
C PRO A 101 -2.56 -0.74 -7.72
N ASP A 102 -1.56 -1.09 -8.54
CA ASP A 102 -0.83 -2.34 -8.37
C ASP A 102 -0.06 -2.36 -7.04
N LEU A 103 0.61 -1.25 -6.69
CA LEU A 103 1.30 -1.15 -5.41
C LEU A 103 0.32 -1.29 -4.23
N TYR A 104 -0.84 -0.62 -4.32
CA TYR A 104 -1.85 -0.72 -3.27
C TYR A 104 -2.50 -2.11 -3.23
N LEU A 105 -2.74 -2.75 -4.37
CA LEU A 105 -3.25 -4.11 -4.45
C LEU A 105 -2.29 -5.12 -3.82
N ALA A 106 -0.97 -4.96 -4.03
CA ALA A 106 0.05 -5.76 -3.35
C ALA A 106 -0.03 -5.65 -1.82
N THR A 107 -0.48 -4.51 -1.30
CA THR A 107 -0.70 -4.28 0.14
C THR A 107 -2.03 -4.87 0.61
N PHE A 108 -3.09 -4.64 -0.16
CA PHE A 108 -4.46 -4.95 0.23
C PHE A 108 -4.86 -6.41 -0.05
N PHE A 109 -4.56 -6.91 -1.25
CA PHE A 109 -4.98 -8.24 -1.70
C PHE A 109 -3.98 -8.83 -2.71
N PRO A 110 -2.78 -9.24 -2.26
CA PRO A 110 -1.68 -9.62 -3.15
C PRO A 110 -1.99 -10.76 -4.10
N VAL A 111 -2.92 -11.67 -3.75
CA VAL A 111 -3.37 -12.77 -4.63
C VAL A 111 -3.97 -12.25 -5.95
N ALA A 112 -4.57 -11.07 -5.95
CA ALA A 112 -5.18 -10.46 -7.14
C ALA A 112 -4.18 -9.68 -8.00
N LEU A 113 -2.95 -9.46 -7.51
CA LEU A 113 -1.94 -8.70 -8.25
C LEU A 113 -1.54 -9.40 -9.56
N GLY A 114 -1.60 -8.66 -10.66
CA GLY A 114 -1.32 -9.18 -12.01
C GLY A 114 -2.49 -9.92 -12.64
N LYS A 115 -3.64 -9.99 -11.98
CA LYS A 115 -4.87 -10.54 -12.57
C LYS A 115 -5.59 -9.51 -13.45
N SER A 116 -6.47 -10.00 -14.33
CA SER A 116 -7.28 -9.13 -15.18
C SER A 116 -8.26 -8.27 -14.37
N ASP A 117 -8.74 -7.18 -14.95
CA ASP A 117 -9.71 -6.30 -14.30
C ASP A 117 -11.02 -6.99 -13.92
N SER A 118 -11.39 -8.06 -14.62
CA SER A 118 -12.58 -8.88 -14.32
C SER A 118 -12.38 -9.90 -13.20
N PHE A 119 -11.16 -10.08 -12.71
CA PHE A 119 -10.88 -11.01 -11.62
C PHE A 119 -11.59 -10.57 -10.34
N VAL A 120 -12.38 -11.48 -9.75
CA VAL A 120 -13.10 -11.25 -8.50
C VAL A 120 -12.17 -11.55 -7.31
N MET A 121 -12.04 -10.61 -6.40
CA MET A 121 -11.23 -10.77 -5.20
C MET A 121 -11.84 -11.77 -4.24
N GLN A 122 -11.21 -12.93 -4.13
CA GLN A 122 -11.58 -14.01 -3.20
C GLN A 122 -10.42 -14.99 -3.06
N THR A 123 -10.46 -15.76 -1.99
CA THR A 123 -9.58 -16.92 -1.77
C THR A 123 -10.43 -18.13 -1.37
N SER A 124 -9.80 -19.30 -1.27
CA SER A 124 -10.49 -20.51 -0.78
C SER A 124 -11.08 -20.36 0.62
N SER A 125 -10.46 -19.53 1.46
CA SER A 125 -10.89 -19.26 2.84
C SER A 125 -11.66 -17.94 3.01
N LEU A 126 -11.70 -17.08 1.99
CA LEU A 126 -12.32 -15.77 2.03
C LEU A 126 -13.23 -15.56 0.81
N PRO A 127 -14.54 -15.87 0.92
CA PRO A 127 -15.49 -15.75 -0.20
C PRO A 127 -15.63 -14.30 -0.67
N ALA A 128 -15.93 -14.12 -1.96
CA ALA A 128 -16.14 -12.80 -2.58
C ALA A 128 -17.15 -11.93 -1.83
N SER A 129 -18.27 -12.51 -1.38
CA SER A 129 -19.28 -11.79 -0.60
C SER A 129 -18.76 -11.25 0.74
N THR A 130 -17.84 -11.97 1.35
CA THR A 130 -17.20 -11.52 2.61
C THR A 130 -16.23 -10.38 2.33
N VAL A 131 -15.43 -10.46 1.26
CA VAL A 131 -14.53 -9.37 0.85
C VAL A 131 -15.32 -8.09 0.61
N ALA A 132 -16.40 -8.16 -0.15
CA ALA A 132 -17.27 -7.01 -0.45
C ALA A 132 -17.93 -6.44 0.80
N ARG A 133 -18.46 -7.29 1.67
CA ARG A 133 -19.10 -6.86 2.92
C ARG A 133 -18.13 -6.15 3.87
N GLN A 134 -16.89 -6.60 3.92
CA GLN A 134 -15.84 -5.98 4.75
C GLN A 134 -15.29 -4.68 4.13
N ASN A 135 -15.48 -4.47 2.84
CA ASN A 135 -14.94 -3.33 2.08
C ASN A 135 -16.01 -2.68 1.18
N PRO A 136 -17.14 -2.23 1.75
CA PRO A 136 -18.29 -1.78 0.97
C PRO A 136 -18.01 -0.56 0.09
N ALA A 137 -17.00 0.24 0.43
CA ALA A 137 -16.60 1.40 -0.36
C ALA A 137 -15.88 1.03 -1.67
N ILE A 138 -15.38 -0.20 -1.79
CA ILE A 138 -14.68 -0.69 -2.98
C ILE A 138 -15.64 -1.39 -3.94
N ASP A 139 -16.72 -1.98 -3.44
CA ASP A 139 -17.81 -2.52 -4.24
C ASP A 139 -18.62 -1.38 -4.87
N LEU A 140 -18.13 -0.86 -5.99
CA LEU A 140 -18.65 0.38 -6.60
C LEU A 140 -20.01 0.20 -7.23
N ASN A 141 -20.29 -0.99 -7.81
CA ASN A 141 -21.55 -1.31 -8.46
C ASN A 141 -22.56 -1.96 -7.48
N LYS A 142 -22.13 -2.29 -6.26
CA LYS A 142 -22.92 -2.91 -5.17
C LYS A 142 -23.52 -4.27 -5.54
N ASP A 143 -22.78 -5.05 -6.29
CA ASP A 143 -23.20 -6.41 -6.68
C ASP A 143 -22.78 -7.51 -5.68
N GLY A 144 -22.11 -7.12 -4.59
CA GLY A 144 -21.63 -8.04 -3.56
C GLY A 144 -20.32 -8.73 -3.89
N LYS A 145 -19.58 -8.21 -4.87
CA LYS A 145 -18.24 -8.67 -5.26
C LYS A 145 -17.35 -7.48 -5.49
N ILE A 146 -16.04 -7.66 -5.38
CA ILE A 146 -15.05 -6.65 -5.73
C ILE A 146 -14.18 -7.22 -6.84
N THR A 147 -14.13 -6.56 -7.98
CA THR A 147 -13.22 -6.87 -9.06
C THR A 147 -11.93 -6.06 -8.94
N VAL A 148 -10.87 -6.54 -9.58
CA VAL A 148 -9.61 -5.79 -9.70
C VAL A 148 -9.86 -4.42 -10.35
N GLY A 149 -10.73 -4.34 -11.37
CA GLY A 149 -11.09 -3.08 -12.03
C GLY A 149 -11.73 -2.07 -11.08
N GLU A 150 -12.69 -2.50 -10.25
CA GLU A 150 -13.30 -1.66 -9.21
C GLU A 150 -12.29 -1.18 -8.18
N PHE A 151 -11.39 -2.05 -7.75
CA PHE A 151 -10.31 -1.66 -6.83
C PHE A 151 -9.41 -0.59 -7.44
N LYS A 152 -8.99 -0.75 -8.70
CA LYS A 152 -8.18 0.25 -9.40
C LYS A 152 -8.88 1.61 -9.51
N GLU A 153 -10.16 1.60 -9.82
CA GLU A 153 -10.97 2.82 -9.87
C GLU A 153 -11.10 3.47 -8.48
N TYR A 154 -11.40 2.67 -7.48
CA TYR A 154 -11.48 3.11 -6.09
C TYR A 154 -10.17 3.77 -5.61
N CYS A 155 -9.01 3.21 -5.95
CA CYS A 155 -7.71 3.75 -5.55
C CYS A 155 -7.54 5.23 -5.94
N TYR A 156 -7.99 5.60 -7.14
CA TYR A 156 -7.91 6.99 -7.59
C TYR A 156 -9.03 7.88 -7.03
N LYS A 157 -10.24 7.36 -6.92
CA LYS A 157 -11.40 8.12 -6.41
C LYS A 157 -11.24 8.67 -5.00
N GLN A 158 -10.28 8.15 -4.24
CA GLN A 158 -10.00 8.62 -2.88
C GLN A 158 -9.27 9.97 -2.82
N PHE A 159 -8.83 10.49 -3.95
CA PHE A 159 -8.02 11.71 -4.04
C PHE A 159 -8.65 12.74 -4.95
N ASP A 160 -8.27 14.00 -4.76
CA ASP A 160 -8.63 15.08 -5.67
C ASP A 160 -7.95 14.88 -7.04
N THR A 161 -8.45 15.63 -8.05
CA THR A 161 -7.99 15.51 -9.44
C THR A 161 -6.48 15.78 -9.57
N ALA A 162 -5.94 16.76 -8.84
CA ALA A 162 -4.52 17.09 -8.90
C ALA A 162 -3.65 15.90 -8.42
N THR A 163 -4.00 15.33 -7.28
CA THR A 163 -3.34 14.14 -6.72
C THR A 163 -3.49 12.93 -7.65
N GLN A 164 -4.69 12.69 -8.21
CA GLN A 164 -4.89 11.62 -9.18
C GLN A 164 -3.97 11.75 -10.39
N ASN A 165 -3.79 12.96 -10.92
CA ASN A 165 -2.92 13.20 -12.07
C ASN A 165 -1.46 12.91 -11.75
N ILE A 166 -1.01 13.19 -10.53
CA ILE A 166 0.35 12.82 -10.09
C ILE A 166 0.47 11.29 -10.01
N LEU A 167 -0.48 10.61 -9.39
CA LEU A 167 -0.45 9.15 -9.21
C LEU A 167 -0.58 8.36 -10.52
N LYS A 168 -1.21 8.95 -11.54
CA LYS A 168 -1.33 8.33 -12.89
C LYS A 168 -0.07 8.48 -13.74
N LYS A 169 0.86 9.36 -13.38
CA LYS A 169 2.12 9.47 -14.11
C LYS A 169 2.91 8.18 -13.93
N LYS A 170 3.16 7.52 -15.06
CA LYS A 170 4.11 6.42 -15.10
C LYS A 170 5.51 7.02 -14.96
N VAL A 171 6.21 6.63 -13.89
CA VAL A 171 7.62 6.34 -13.86
C VAL A 171 8.58 7.50 -13.64
N TRP A 172 9.40 7.18 -12.72
CA TRP A 172 10.79 7.59 -12.63
C TRP A 172 11.51 7.29 -13.96
N THR A 173 11.53 8.25 -14.88
CA THR A 173 12.48 8.29 -15.98
C THR A 173 13.77 8.87 -15.40
N GLY A 174 14.57 7.98 -14.80
CA GLY A 174 15.92 8.36 -14.39
C GLY A 174 16.70 8.88 -15.58
N ASN A 175 17.02 10.15 -15.54
CA ASN A 175 18.17 10.67 -16.27
C ASN A 175 19.38 10.49 -15.39
#